data_6011073e6dc5967c2956e6e48c690e41
#
_entry.id   6011073e6dc5967c2956e6e48c690e41
#
_cell.length_a   1.000
_cell.length_b   1.000
_cell.length_c   1.000
_cell.angle_alpha   90.00
_cell.angle_beta   90.00
_cell.angle_gamma   90.00
#
_symmetry.space_group_name_H-M   'P 1'
#
loop_
_entity.id
_entity.type
_entity.pdbx_description
1 polymer ?
#
loop_
_entity_poly.entity_id
_entity_poly.type
_entity_poly.pdbx_seq_one_letter_code
_entity_poly.pdbx_strand_id
1 'polypeptide(L)'
;MSKTLIKIINNSTQEIIKNAGITKQLEFVDGDDNPVPEGIPYHIHITTDKSYWYMTSGEHETNSILIFKVGGDIPDFLKYRNLIGSKNQEYLSENRTIPTLRDYENGFFIMYFARQANDRNAKIFEINREDFLKHTPFYIKTDLVLRITGERSSVADTNSARILEEERRGIPGIINLISPLQFYKPDKDTKQSV
;
A
#
# COMPACT_ATOMS: atom_id res chain seq x y z
N MET A 1 -4.76 -17.00 11.46
CA MET A 1 -3.52 -17.64 10.94
C MET A 1 -3.85 -18.84 10.04
N SER A 2 -3.13 -19.07 8.94
CA SER A 2 -3.47 -20.14 8.00
C SER A 2 -3.02 -21.49 8.54
N LYS A 3 -3.97 -22.42 8.68
CA LYS A 3 -3.70 -23.85 8.98
C LYS A 3 -2.67 -24.46 8.01
N THR A 4 -2.55 -23.89 6.81
CA THR A 4 -1.60 -24.30 5.77
C THR A 4 -0.15 -24.06 6.16
N LEU A 5 0.19 -22.91 6.79
CA LEU A 5 1.56 -22.60 7.20
C LEU A 5 2.03 -23.54 8.32
N ILE A 6 1.19 -23.75 9.34
CA ILE A 6 1.50 -24.69 10.42
C ILE A 6 1.74 -26.11 9.87
N LYS A 7 0.95 -26.53 8.88
CA LYS A 7 1.15 -27.81 8.22
C LYS A 7 2.48 -27.89 7.45
N ILE A 8 2.88 -26.81 6.79
CA ILE A 8 4.18 -26.73 6.09
C ILE A 8 5.33 -26.83 7.11
N ILE A 9 5.27 -26.06 8.19
CA ILE A 9 6.29 -26.10 9.25
C ILE A 9 6.40 -27.52 9.81
N ASN A 10 5.29 -28.12 10.19
CA ASN A 10 5.28 -29.47 10.76
C ASN A 10 5.86 -30.51 9.79
N ASN A 11 5.56 -30.43 8.49
CA ASN A 11 6.09 -31.34 7.48
C ASN A 11 7.58 -31.14 7.20
N SER A 12 8.13 -29.95 7.41
CA SER A 12 9.55 -29.63 7.22
C SER A 12 10.38 -29.68 8.50
N THR A 13 9.75 -29.92 9.66
CA THR A 13 10.42 -29.97 10.95
C THR A 13 11.33 -31.19 11.05
N GLN A 14 12.61 -30.97 11.38
CA GLN A 14 13.59 -31.99 11.71
C GLN A 14 13.69 -32.24 13.21
N GLU A 15 13.57 -31.19 14.00
CA GLU A 15 13.75 -31.20 15.44
C GLU A 15 12.75 -30.27 16.12
N ILE A 16 12.28 -30.65 17.31
CA ILE A 16 11.44 -29.81 18.16
C ILE A 16 12.14 -29.65 19.51
N ILE A 17 12.48 -28.41 19.86
CA ILE A 17 12.98 -28.06 21.18
C ILE A 17 11.77 -27.74 22.06
N LYS A 18 11.42 -28.71 22.92
CA LYS A 18 10.34 -28.54 23.91
C LYS A 18 10.76 -27.61 25.02
N ASN A 19 9.80 -26.88 25.60
CA ASN A 19 10.03 -25.95 26.73
C ASN A 19 11.24 -25.04 26.49
N ALA A 20 11.35 -24.49 25.28
CA ALA A 20 12.49 -23.68 24.89
C ALA A 20 12.61 -22.38 25.68
N GLY A 21 11.54 -21.91 26.29
CA GLY A 21 11.53 -20.74 27.16
C GLY A 21 10.14 -20.30 27.54
N ILE A 22 10.09 -19.13 28.17
CA ILE A 22 8.87 -18.43 28.58
C ILE A 22 8.95 -17.02 27.96
N THR A 23 7.86 -16.58 27.36
CA THR A 23 7.79 -15.25 26.71
C THR A 23 8.01 -14.13 27.73
N LYS A 24 8.78 -13.12 27.36
CA LYS A 24 8.94 -11.88 28.11
C LYS A 24 8.07 -10.77 27.51
N GLN A 25 7.91 -9.70 28.26
CA GLN A 25 7.16 -8.54 27.80
C GLN A 25 7.70 -8.03 26.45
N LEU A 26 6.82 -7.88 25.46
CA LEU A 26 7.13 -7.40 24.11
C LEU A 26 8.23 -8.19 23.36
N GLU A 27 8.49 -9.45 23.76
CA GLU A 27 9.48 -10.31 23.08
C GLU A 27 8.92 -10.92 21.81
N PHE A 28 7.63 -11.25 21.79
CA PHE A 28 6.96 -11.90 20.68
C PHE A 28 5.65 -11.20 20.31
N VAL A 29 5.28 -11.33 19.04
CA VAL A 29 3.96 -11.00 18.49
C VAL A 29 3.34 -12.24 17.86
N ASP A 30 2.02 -12.28 17.76
CA ASP A 30 1.30 -13.31 17.01
C ASP A 30 1.27 -13.00 15.50
N GLY A 31 0.59 -13.81 14.72
CA GLY A 31 0.48 -13.62 13.27
C GLY A 31 -0.38 -12.43 12.83
N ASP A 32 -1.01 -11.73 13.75
CA ASP A 32 -1.82 -10.53 13.54
C ASP A 32 -1.16 -9.29 14.17
N ASP A 33 0.17 -9.38 14.50
CA ASP A 33 1.01 -8.35 15.14
C ASP A 33 0.55 -7.94 16.56
N ASN A 34 -0.30 -8.74 17.23
CA ASN A 34 -0.64 -8.48 18.62
C ASN A 34 0.49 -8.98 19.53
N PRO A 35 0.85 -8.21 20.57
CA PRO A 35 1.83 -8.66 21.55
C PRO A 35 1.40 -9.97 22.23
N VAL A 36 2.31 -10.93 22.27
CA VAL A 36 2.09 -12.16 23.05
C VAL A 36 2.28 -11.82 24.54
N PRO A 37 1.34 -12.21 25.42
CA PRO A 37 1.48 -11.97 26.85
C PRO A 37 2.77 -12.56 27.43
N GLU A 38 3.31 -11.93 28.45
CA GLU A 38 4.42 -12.46 29.23
C GLU A 38 4.01 -13.73 29.99
N GLY A 39 4.94 -14.65 30.18
CA GLY A 39 4.72 -15.86 30.95
C GLY A 39 4.18 -17.07 30.17
N ILE A 40 4.01 -16.93 28.84
CA ILE A 40 3.57 -18.05 27.99
C ILE A 40 4.77 -18.95 27.66
N PRO A 41 4.73 -20.25 28.00
CA PRO A 41 5.76 -21.19 27.56
C PRO A 41 5.72 -21.36 26.05
N TYR A 42 6.89 -21.59 25.44
CA TYR A 42 6.99 -21.84 24.00
C TYR A 42 7.96 -22.97 23.67
N HIS A 43 7.79 -23.54 22.50
CA HIS A 43 8.70 -24.51 21.90
C HIS A 43 9.17 -24.01 20.53
N ILE A 44 10.25 -24.61 20.01
CA ILE A 44 10.86 -24.20 18.74
C ILE A 44 10.86 -25.41 17.79
N HIS A 45 10.39 -25.19 16.55
CA HIS A 45 10.58 -26.11 15.44
C HIS A 45 11.83 -25.69 14.66
N ILE A 46 12.74 -26.63 14.42
CA ILE A 46 13.88 -26.46 13.51
C ILE A 46 13.55 -27.21 12.23
N THR A 47 13.48 -26.49 11.12
CA THR A 47 13.13 -27.05 9.83
C THR A 47 14.37 -27.49 9.04
N THR A 48 14.17 -28.24 7.96
CA THR A 48 15.23 -28.80 7.10
C THR A 48 16.18 -27.75 6.54
N ASP A 49 15.71 -26.52 6.34
CA ASP A 49 16.49 -25.35 5.90
C ASP A 49 17.17 -24.61 7.06
N LYS A 50 17.14 -25.18 8.27
CA LYS A 50 17.67 -24.61 9.53
C LYS A 50 16.97 -23.32 9.99
N SER A 51 15.74 -23.08 9.55
CA SER A 51 14.91 -22.00 10.06
C SER A 51 14.32 -22.36 11.43
N TYR A 52 14.15 -21.34 12.29
CA TYR A 52 13.59 -21.47 13.63
C TYR A 52 12.17 -20.91 13.65
N TRP A 53 11.21 -21.72 14.09
CA TRP A 53 9.82 -21.32 14.22
C TRP A 53 9.36 -21.47 15.65
N TYR A 54 8.87 -20.40 16.24
CA TYR A 54 8.43 -20.35 17.62
C TYR A 54 6.93 -20.58 17.70
N MET A 55 6.48 -21.42 18.62
CA MET A 55 5.05 -21.68 18.85
C MET A 55 4.74 -21.67 20.34
N THR A 56 3.56 -21.13 20.70
CA THR A 56 3.06 -21.17 22.08
C THR A 56 2.85 -22.61 22.55
N SER A 57 2.81 -22.81 23.87
CA SER A 57 2.87 -24.08 24.59
C SER A 57 4.29 -24.65 24.67
N GLY A 58 4.64 -25.20 25.80
CA GLY A 58 5.97 -25.81 26.01
C GLY A 58 6.20 -27.06 25.15
N GLU A 59 5.12 -27.72 24.73
CA GLU A 59 5.13 -28.87 23.81
C GLU A 59 4.24 -28.55 22.61
N HIS A 60 4.46 -29.33 21.54
CA HIS A 60 3.64 -29.19 20.33
C HIS A 60 2.23 -29.71 20.57
N GLU A 61 1.25 -28.79 20.54
CA GLU A 61 -0.16 -29.09 20.71
C GLU A 61 -0.96 -28.59 19.50
N THR A 62 -2.15 -29.14 19.31
CA THR A 62 -3.03 -28.78 18.18
C THR A 62 -3.51 -27.31 18.20
N ASN A 63 -3.49 -26.66 19.36
CA ASN A 63 -3.86 -25.27 19.61
C ASN A 63 -2.64 -24.35 19.75
N SER A 64 -1.41 -24.84 19.56
CA SER A 64 -0.22 -24.01 19.56
C SER A 64 -0.30 -22.95 18.47
N ILE A 65 -0.01 -21.70 18.86
CA ILE A 65 -0.05 -20.53 17.97
C ILE A 65 1.38 -20.17 17.57
N LEU A 66 1.60 -19.92 16.28
CA LEU A 66 2.88 -19.44 15.77
C LEU A 66 3.12 -18.02 16.27
N ILE A 67 4.30 -17.76 16.82
CA ILE A 67 4.73 -16.47 17.37
C ILE A 67 6.05 -16.03 16.74
N PHE A 68 6.26 -14.72 16.64
CA PHE A 68 7.40 -14.11 15.96
C PHE A 68 8.17 -13.22 16.93
N LYS A 69 9.48 -13.38 16.96
CA LYS A 69 10.34 -12.59 17.83
C LYS A 69 10.38 -11.13 17.34
N VAL A 70 10.11 -10.17 18.24
CA VAL A 70 10.17 -8.74 17.91
C VAL A 70 11.63 -8.37 17.59
N GLY A 71 11.84 -7.71 16.44
CA GLY A 71 13.17 -7.39 15.92
C GLY A 71 13.93 -8.55 15.27
N GLY A 72 13.31 -9.75 15.20
CA GLY A 72 13.80 -10.86 14.36
C GLY A 72 13.41 -10.67 12.89
N ASP A 73 14.08 -11.39 12.00
CA ASP A 73 13.70 -11.44 10.59
C ASP A 73 12.36 -12.16 10.44
N ILE A 74 11.28 -11.39 10.33
CA ILE A 74 9.99 -11.92 9.90
C ILE A 74 10.16 -12.33 8.45
N PRO A 75 9.94 -13.60 8.07
CA PRO A 75 10.04 -14.04 6.69
C PRO A 75 9.23 -13.11 5.76
N ASP A 76 9.81 -12.71 4.63
CA ASP A 76 9.19 -11.73 3.72
C ASP A 76 7.79 -12.13 3.25
N PHE A 77 7.52 -13.44 3.12
CA PHE A 77 6.18 -13.91 2.76
C PHE A 77 5.13 -13.64 3.85
N LEU A 78 5.52 -13.56 5.14
CA LEU A 78 4.62 -13.20 6.22
C LEU A 78 4.38 -11.69 6.28
N LYS A 79 5.43 -10.89 6.04
CA LYS A 79 5.28 -9.45 5.82
C LYS A 79 4.31 -9.20 4.67
N TYR A 80 4.50 -9.89 3.55
CA TYR A 80 3.63 -9.80 2.38
C TYR A 80 2.21 -10.27 2.68
N ARG A 81 2.05 -11.33 3.44
CA ARG A 81 0.74 -11.88 3.82
C ARG A 81 -0.01 -10.96 4.78
N ASN A 82 0.67 -10.35 5.76
CA ASN A 82 0.06 -9.35 6.64
C ASN A 82 -0.41 -8.12 5.85
N LEU A 83 0.35 -7.74 4.81
CA LEU A 83 -0.06 -6.73 3.86
C LEU A 83 -1.31 -7.13 3.05
N ILE A 84 -1.44 -8.41 2.62
CA ILE A 84 -2.57 -8.91 1.83
C ILE A 84 -3.76 -9.31 2.72
N GLY A 85 -3.51 -9.82 3.92
CA GLY A 85 -4.51 -10.45 4.79
C GLY A 85 -5.15 -9.56 5.82
N SER A 86 -4.82 -8.27 5.86
CA SER A 86 -5.54 -7.35 6.74
C SER A 86 -7.00 -7.30 6.29
N LYS A 87 -7.91 -7.65 7.18
CA LYS A 87 -9.38 -7.63 6.94
C LYS A 87 -9.90 -6.24 6.59
N ASN A 88 -9.06 -5.23 6.69
CA ASN A 88 -9.30 -3.83 6.35
C ASN A 88 -8.51 -3.39 5.12
N GLN A 89 -8.35 -4.26 4.12
CA GLN A 89 -7.84 -3.84 2.84
C GLN A 89 -8.86 -2.87 2.22
N GLU A 90 -8.65 -1.58 2.46
CA GLU A 90 -9.43 -0.54 1.82
C GLU A 90 -9.08 -0.54 0.33
N TYR A 91 -10.02 -0.99 -0.48
CA TYR A 91 -9.93 -0.86 -1.93
C TYR A 91 -10.27 0.57 -2.29
N LEU A 92 -9.36 1.20 -3.04
CA LEU A 92 -9.66 2.49 -3.63
C LEU A 92 -10.63 2.31 -4.79
N SER A 93 -11.65 3.15 -4.86
CA SER A 93 -12.62 3.16 -5.94
C SER A 93 -12.34 4.28 -6.93
N GLU A 94 -12.64 4.00 -8.22
CA GLU A 94 -12.58 5.02 -9.25
C GLU A 94 -13.59 6.13 -8.93
N ASN A 95 -13.11 7.38 -8.89
CA ASN A 95 -13.92 8.55 -8.63
C ASN A 95 -13.48 9.68 -9.57
N ARG A 96 -14.41 10.19 -10.38
CA ARG A 96 -14.15 11.32 -11.27
C ARG A 96 -14.50 12.61 -10.58
N THR A 97 -13.51 13.47 -10.47
CA THR A 97 -13.68 14.82 -9.95
C THR A 97 -13.74 15.84 -11.08
N ILE A 98 -14.49 16.89 -10.88
CA ILE A 98 -14.59 18.03 -11.81
C ILE A 98 -14.25 19.33 -11.09
N PRO A 99 -13.61 20.29 -11.77
CA PRO A 99 -13.28 21.57 -11.18
C PRO A 99 -14.52 22.35 -10.73
N THR A 100 -14.42 22.92 -9.54
CA THR A 100 -15.41 23.85 -8.97
C THR A 100 -15.21 25.29 -9.50
N LEU A 101 -16.15 26.17 -9.22
CA LEU A 101 -15.96 27.61 -9.52
C LEU A 101 -14.71 28.17 -8.85
N ARG A 102 -14.44 27.77 -7.61
CA ARG A 102 -13.26 28.18 -6.84
C ARG A 102 -11.95 27.73 -7.52
N ASP A 103 -11.93 26.55 -8.12
CA ASP A 103 -10.74 26.07 -8.85
C ASP A 103 -10.47 26.94 -10.08
N TYR A 104 -11.52 27.37 -10.79
CA TYR A 104 -11.41 28.31 -11.90
C TYR A 104 -10.98 29.72 -11.47
N GLU A 105 -11.42 30.19 -10.31
CA GLU A 105 -10.95 31.42 -9.70
C GLU A 105 -9.49 31.37 -9.32
N ASN A 106 -9.04 30.21 -8.79
CA ASN A 106 -7.64 29.97 -8.45
C ASN A 106 -6.76 29.68 -9.67
N GLY A 107 -7.34 29.28 -10.80
CA GLY A 107 -6.65 29.00 -12.06
C GLY A 107 -6.02 27.62 -12.16
N PHE A 108 -6.20 26.74 -11.17
CA PHE A 108 -5.68 25.37 -11.20
C PHE A 108 -6.62 24.38 -10.51
N PHE A 109 -6.47 23.10 -10.89
CA PHE A 109 -7.23 21.98 -10.37
C PHE A 109 -6.29 20.81 -10.06
N ILE A 110 -6.50 20.12 -8.95
CA ILE A 110 -5.69 18.97 -8.54
C ILE A 110 -6.47 17.69 -8.76
N MET A 111 -5.88 16.79 -9.54
CA MET A 111 -6.38 15.45 -9.76
C MET A 111 -5.52 14.44 -8.99
N TYR A 112 -6.12 13.38 -8.50
CA TYR A 112 -5.43 12.34 -7.77
C TYR A 112 -5.60 11.00 -8.50
N PHE A 113 -4.52 10.23 -8.60
CA PHE A 113 -4.50 8.97 -9.32
C PHE A 113 -3.91 7.87 -8.47
N ALA A 114 -4.35 6.64 -8.72
CA ALA A 114 -3.81 5.45 -8.11
C ALA A 114 -3.69 4.32 -9.12
N ARG A 115 -2.75 3.40 -8.85
CA ARG A 115 -2.69 2.07 -9.47
C ARG A 115 -2.18 1.06 -8.46
N GLN A 116 -2.45 -0.22 -8.64
CA GLN A 116 -1.89 -1.26 -7.80
C GLN A 116 -0.36 -1.32 -7.91
N ALA A 117 0.34 -1.44 -6.78
CA ALA A 117 1.79 -1.35 -6.71
C ALA A 117 2.51 -2.57 -7.28
N ASN A 118 1.94 -3.75 -7.11
CA ASN A 118 2.51 -5.07 -7.47
C ASN A 118 2.12 -5.58 -8.86
N ASP A 119 1.34 -4.82 -9.61
CA ASP A 119 1.00 -5.12 -11.00
C ASP A 119 1.42 -3.96 -11.90
N ARG A 120 2.43 -4.19 -12.75
CA ARG A 120 2.94 -3.18 -13.70
C ARG A 120 1.91 -2.83 -14.78
N ASN A 121 0.97 -3.73 -15.04
CA ASN A 121 -0.10 -3.55 -16.02
C ASN A 121 -1.41 -3.12 -15.37
N ALA A 122 -1.40 -2.86 -14.06
CA ALA A 122 -2.61 -2.42 -13.36
C ALA A 122 -3.16 -1.14 -13.98
N LYS A 123 -4.49 -1.13 -14.15
CA LYS A 123 -5.22 0.05 -14.62
C LYS A 123 -4.94 1.22 -13.68
N ILE A 124 -4.61 2.37 -14.27
CA ILE A 124 -4.57 3.65 -13.56
C ILE A 124 -5.99 4.20 -13.51
N PHE A 125 -6.39 4.74 -12.37
CA PHE A 125 -7.71 5.34 -12.20
C PHE A 125 -7.64 6.57 -11.31
N GLU A 126 -8.59 7.48 -11.51
CA GLU A 126 -8.74 8.68 -10.71
C GLU A 126 -9.39 8.33 -9.36
N ILE A 127 -8.91 8.95 -8.29
CA ILE A 127 -9.43 8.83 -6.92
C ILE A 127 -9.75 10.20 -6.35
N ASN A 128 -10.51 10.26 -5.27
CA ASN A 128 -10.76 11.52 -4.56
C ASN A 128 -9.59 11.85 -3.60
N ARG A 129 -9.61 13.07 -3.05
CA ARG A 129 -8.61 13.54 -2.10
C ARG A 129 -8.59 12.71 -0.80
N GLU A 130 -9.74 12.25 -0.33
CA GLU A 130 -9.83 11.46 0.90
C GLU A 130 -9.10 10.13 0.74
N ASP A 131 -9.33 9.43 -0.38
CA ASP A 131 -8.64 8.19 -0.71
C ASP A 131 -7.14 8.40 -0.97
N PHE A 132 -6.75 9.55 -1.52
CA PHE A 132 -5.34 9.90 -1.69
C PHE A 132 -4.62 10.02 -0.35
N LEU A 133 -5.25 10.58 0.68
CA LEU A 133 -4.67 10.79 2.01
C LEU A 133 -4.68 9.52 2.88
N LYS A 134 -5.49 8.50 2.55
CA LYS A 134 -5.51 7.23 3.29
C LYS A 134 -4.18 6.50 3.14
N HIS A 135 -3.76 5.81 4.18
CA HIS A 135 -2.61 4.90 4.10
C HIS A 135 -3.03 3.59 3.43
N THR A 136 -2.70 3.44 2.14
CA THR A 136 -3.05 2.27 1.33
C THR A 136 -1.80 1.72 0.65
N PRO A 137 -1.00 0.88 1.33
CA PRO A 137 0.32 0.45 0.87
C PRO A 137 0.32 -0.37 -0.43
N PHE A 138 -0.84 -0.89 -0.83
CA PHE A 138 -0.99 -1.64 -2.09
C PHE A 138 -1.14 -0.77 -3.34
N TYR A 139 -1.23 0.55 -3.15
CA TYR A 139 -1.40 1.49 -4.24
C TYR A 139 -0.24 2.46 -4.32
N ILE A 140 0.25 2.68 -5.52
CA ILE A 140 1.07 3.85 -5.85
C ILE A 140 0.08 4.96 -6.17
N LYS A 141 0.25 6.10 -5.50
CA LYS A 141 -0.62 7.27 -5.65
C LYS A 141 0.19 8.48 -6.06
N THR A 142 -0.38 9.32 -6.90
CA THR A 142 0.20 10.59 -7.30
C THR A 142 -0.89 11.66 -7.41
N ASP A 143 -0.49 12.91 -7.25
CA ASP A 143 -1.31 14.07 -7.53
C ASP A 143 -0.78 14.81 -8.76
N LEU A 144 -1.68 15.34 -9.56
CA LEU A 144 -1.38 16.12 -10.76
C LEU A 144 -2.07 17.46 -10.68
N VAL A 145 -1.30 18.53 -10.63
CA VAL A 145 -1.81 19.90 -10.64
C VAL A 145 -1.92 20.39 -12.07
N LEU A 146 -3.14 20.56 -12.57
CA LEU A 146 -3.42 21.14 -13.88
C LEU A 146 -3.73 22.64 -13.78
N ARG A 147 -3.12 23.44 -14.62
CA ARG A 147 -3.54 24.81 -14.85
C ARG A 147 -4.77 24.78 -15.76
N ILE A 148 -5.85 25.46 -15.39
CA ILE A 148 -7.13 25.38 -16.09
C ILE A 148 -7.63 26.73 -16.63
N THR A 149 -6.90 27.84 -16.35
CA THR A 149 -7.17 29.18 -16.88
C THR A 149 -5.88 29.86 -17.34
N GLY A 150 -6.01 30.91 -18.10
CA GLY A 150 -4.89 31.72 -18.64
C GLY A 150 -4.74 31.59 -20.14
N GLU A 151 -3.58 31.98 -20.68
CA GLU A 151 -3.28 31.90 -22.11
C GLU A 151 -3.15 30.41 -22.52
N ARG A 152 -3.86 30.00 -23.58
CA ARG A 152 -4.08 28.59 -23.97
C ARG A 152 -2.79 27.83 -24.25
N SER A 153 -1.84 28.42 -24.96
CA SER A 153 -0.58 27.78 -25.29
C SER A 153 0.26 27.55 -24.03
N SER A 154 0.36 28.57 -23.18
CA SER A 154 1.05 28.50 -21.90
C SER A 154 0.45 27.45 -20.98
N VAL A 155 -0.87 27.30 -20.95
CA VAL A 155 -1.57 26.25 -20.20
C VAL A 155 -1.23 24.86 -20.75
N ALA A 156 -1.30 24.69 -22.08
CA ALA A 156 -0.99 23.43 -22.74
C ALA A 156 0.47 23.00 -22.46
N ASP A 157 1.42 23.89 -22.60
CA ASP A 157 2.85 23.61 -22.38
C ASP A 157 3.13 23.27 -20.91
N THR A 158 2.59 24.06 -19.98
CA THR A 158 2.75 23.82 -18.54
C THR A 158 2.19 22.46 -18.13
N ASN A 159 0.99 22.14 -18.58
CA ASN A 159 0.33 20.88 -18.23
C ASN A 159 1.02 19.68 -18.90
N SER A 160 1.47 19.82 -20.15
CA SER A 160 2.25 18.77 -20.84
C SER A 160 3.52 18.45 -20.08
N ALA A 161 4.26 19.45 -19.63
CA ALA A 161 5.48 19.25 -18.83
C ALA A 161 5.20 18.51 -17.52
N ARG A 162 4.12 18.86 -16.80
CA ARG A 162 3.71 18.20 -15.55
C ARG A 162 3.28 16.76 -15.79
N ILE A 163 2.47 16.50 -16.81
CA ILE A 163 2.05 15.14 -17.18
C ILE A 163 3.27 14.25 -17.48
N LEU A 164 4.24 14.78 -18.24
CA LEU A 164 5.48 14.07 -18.55
C LEU A 164 6.35 13.83 -17.31
N GLU A 165 6.35 14.74 -16.35
CA GLU A 165 7.07 14.56 -15.09
C GLU A 165 6.45 13.43 -14.26
N GLU A 166 5.12 13.39 -14.13
CA GLU A 166 4.41 12.32 -13.43
C GLU A 166 4.54 10.96 -14.15
N GLU A 167 4.56 10.95 -15.48
CA GLU A 167 4.87 9.76 -16.27
C GLU A 167 6.22 9.14 -15.90
N ARG A 168 7.23 9.98 -15.64
CA ARG A 168 8.59 9.53 -15.31
C ARG A 168 8.77 9.13 -13.86
N ARG A 169 8.12 9.81 -12.92
CA ARG A 169 8.34 9.66 -11.47
C ARG A 169 7.31 8.80 -10.78
N GLY A 170 6.06 8.92 -11.19
CA GLY A 170 4.92 8.42 -10.45
C GLY A 170 4.28 7.21 -11.09
N ILE A 171 3.37 7.46 -12.01
CA ILE A 171 2.50 6.44 -12.59
C ILE A 171 2.70 6.39 -14.11
N PRO A 172 3.55 5.48 -14.65
CA PRO A 172 3.69 5.30 -16.09
C PRO A 172 2.35 4.97 -16.75
N GLY A 173 2.04 5.65 -17.85
CA GLY A 173 0.76 5.53 -18.58
C GLY A 173 -0.25 6.63 -18.27
N ILE A 174 0.02 7.53 -17.34
CA ILE A 174 -0.88 8.64 -16.99
C ILE A 174 -1.12 9.59 -18.18
N ILE A 175 -0.13 9.73 -19.06
CA ILE A 175 -0.23 10.55 -20.29
C ILE A 175 -1.37 10.12 -21.21
N ASN A 176 -1.79 8.85 -21.16
CA ASN A 176 -2.89 8.34 -21.96
C ASN A 176 -4.27 8.65 -21.38
N LEU A 177 -4.33 9.14 -20.15
CA LEU A 177 -5.57 9.41 -19.43
C LEU A 177 -5.96 10.89 -19.41
N ILE A 178 -4.99 11.78 -19.58
CA ILE A 178 -5.16 13.21 -19.34
C ILE A 178 -4.73 14.03 -20.54
N SER A 179 -5.63 14.93 -20.98
CA SER A 179 -5.30 15.96 -21.95
C SER A 179 -4.69 17.19 -21.27
N PRO A 180 -3.63 17.81 -21.82
CA PRO A 180 -3.07 19.04 -21.28
C PRO A 180 -4.07 20.21 -21.16
N LEU A 181 -5.12 20.18 -21.97
CA LEU A 181 -6.22 21.17 -21.94
C LEU A 181 -7.49 20.63 -21.28
N GLN A 182 -7.40 19.54 -20.56
CA GLN A 182 -8.54 19.03 -19.80
C GLN A 182 -9.03 20.10 -18.82
N PHE A 183 -10.34 20.34 -18.82
CA PHE A 183 -11.00 21.38 -18.01
C PHE A 183 -10.60 22.84 -18.31
N TYR A 184 -9.78 23.10 -19.35
CA TYR A 184 -9.40 24.46 -19.70
C TYR A 184 -10.62 25.33 -20.00
N LYS A 185 -10.66 26.53 -19.39
CA LYS A 185 -11.56 27.62 -19.78
C LYS A 185 -10.75 28.90 -20.01
N PRO A 186 -10.99 29.64 -21.10
CA PRO A 186 -10.34 30.94 -21.32
C PRO A 186 -10.75 31.93 -20.22
N ASP A 187 -9.84 32.79 -19.82
CA ASP A 187 -10.16 33.90 -18.96
C ASP A 187 -11.20 34.80 -19.64
N LYS A 188 -12.20 35.26 -18.88
CA LYS A 188 -13.28 36.10 -19.40
C LYS A 188 -12.78 37.46 -19.94
N ASP A 189 -11.54 37.81 -19.61
CA ASP A 189 -10.94 39.12 -19.97
C ASP A 189 -10.01 39.07 -21.19
N THR A 190 -9.83 37.94 -21.84
CA THR A 190 -9.17 37.88 -23.14
C THR A 190 -10.16 38.26 -24.24
N LYS A 191 -10.74 39.46 -24.13
CA LYS A 191 -11.36 40.13 -25.29
C LYS A 191 -10.23 40.41 -26.28
N GLN A 192 -10.31 39.66 -27.39
CA GLN A 192 -9.66 39.88 -28.65
C GLN A 192 -9.17 41.35 -28.80
N SER A 193 -7.84 41.54 -28.70
CA SER A 193 -7.20 42.64 -29.42
C SER A 193 -7.16 42.21 -30.89
N VAL A 194 -8.10 42.75 -31.65
CA VAL A 194 -8.10 42.74 -33.12
C VAL A 194 -7.02 43.69 -33.60
#